data_b7dd45365f795dc432dc352709263e1e
#
_entry.id   b7dd45365f795dc432dc352709263e1e
#
_cell.length_a   1.000
_cell.length_b   1.000
_cell.length_c   1.000
_cell.angle_alpha   90.00
_cell.angle_beta   90.00
_cell.angle_gamma   90.00
#
_symmetry.space_group_name_H-M   'P 1'
#
loop_
_entity.id
_entity.type
_entity.pdbx_description
1 polymer ?
#
loop_
_entity_poly.entity_id
_entity_poly.type
_entity_poly.pdbx_seq_one_letter_code
_entity_poly.pdbx_strand_id
1 'polypeptide(L)'
;TMGILKTSVLSLLLIPAISGAADRVGDFSLLDQDGFHHGMSWYDDHQAIALLVQANGDAGAAAALPAFEALKAEYDSQGIEFMMINPLGKENRQEVQSQVAEYGVETPVLMDNARLISEALGIAYIGEVLLFDPQSFTVEYRGAISGAEAAIKDVLAGNDVSTAEVPAMGTAVSYEAPTVPSYTTDIAPVLAEQCATCHREGGVAPFAMDSHTMVQGWSPMIREVLMTRRMPPGQIDGHIGEFINDRLVDDQDVRNIIAWVDY
;
A
#
# COMPACT_ATOMS: atom_id res chain seq x y z
N THR A 1 31.16 40.12 52.98
CA THR A 1 30.77 38.85 52.31
C THR A 1 29.73 39.11 51.25
N MET A 2 30.20 39.16 50.01
CA MET A 2 29.41 39.49 48.82
C MET A 2 29.01 38.16 48.15
N GLY A 3 27.70 37.82 48.17
CA GLY A 3 27.16 36.62 47.59
C GLY A 3 26.96 36.82 46.07
N ILE A 4 27.60 35.91 45.28
CA ILE A 4 27.47 35.87 43.83
C ILE A 4 26.23 35.05 43.48
N LEU A 5 25.21 35.72 42.91
CA LEU A 5 24.03 35.07 42.35
C LEU A 5 24.42 34.37 41.00
N LYS A 6 24.39 33.07 40.97
CA LYS A 6 24.56 32.29 39.72
C LYS A 6 23.22 32.24 39.00
N THR A 7 23.08 32.99 37.91
CA THR A 7 21.97 32.90 36.96
C THR A 7 22.23 31.74 36.04
N SER A 8 21.47 30.63 36.18
CA SER A 8 21.47 29.53 35.23
C SER A 8 20.60 29.91 34.03
N VAL A 9 21.21 30.09 32.87
CA VAL A 9 20.53 30.22 31.58
C VAL A 9 20.15 28.84 31.10
N LEU A 10 18.84 28.54 31.12
CA LEU A 10 18.30 27.31 30.54
C LEU A 10 18.19 27.53 29.03
N SER A 11 19.14 27.01 28.25
CA SER A 11 19.07 27.02 26.79
C SER A 11 18.02 26.01 26.33
N LEU A 12 16.89 26.53 25.86
CA LEU A 12 15.87 25.73 25.19
C LEU A 12 16.42 25.36 23.81
N LEU A 13 16.83 24.11 23.64
CA LEU A 13 17.15 23.54 22.34
C LEU A 13 15.85 23.39 21.55
N LEU A 14 15.59 24.32 20.61
CA LEU A 14 14.62 24.09 19.56
C LEU A 14 15.19 22.94 18.67
N ILE A 15 14.59 21.76 18.80
CA ILE A 15 14.76 20.69 17.81
C ILE A 15 13.93 21.12 16.61
N PRO A 16 14.54 21.34 15.42
CA PRO A 16 13.74 21.57 14.23
C PRO A 16 12.89 20.35 13.98
N ALA A 17 11.56 20.54 13.84
CA ALA A 17 10.70 19.53 13.29
C ALA A 17 11.23 19.22 11.88
N ILE A 18 11.76 18.03 11.68
CA ILE A 18 12.08 17.53 10.35
C ILE A 18 10.69 17.25 9.75
N SER A 19 10.20 18.15 8.92
CA SER A 19 9.13 17.85 7.97
C SER A 19 9.71 16.77 7.07
N GLY A 20 9.42 15.50 7.38
CA GLY A 20 9.74 14.39 6.49
C GLY A 20 8.99 14.62 5.19
N ALA A 21 9.69 14.57 4.06
CA ALA A 21 9.03 14.48 2.77
C ALA A 21 8.08 13.27 2.82
N ALA A 22 6.86 13.43 2.27
CA ALA A 22 5.90 12.33 2.20
C ALA A 22 6.54 11.12 1.50
N ASP A 23 6.39 9.93 2.08
CA ASP A 23 7.01 8.71 1.57
C ASP A 23 6.37 8.32 0.23
N ARG A 24 7.14 8.36 -0.85
CA ARG A 24 6.67 7.98 -2.17
C ARG A 24 6.65 6.45 -2.33
N VAL A 25 5.44 5.91 -2.44
CA VAL A 25 5.21 4.45 -2.60
C VAL A 25 5.29 4.02 -4.07
N GLY A 26 4.84 4.85 -4.97
CA GLY A 26 4.60 4.53 -6.38
C GLY A 26 3.17 4.11 -6.64
N ASP A 27 2.82 3.95 -7.93
CA ASP A 27 1.51 3.43 -8.32
C ASP A 27 1.38 1.95 -7.96
N PHE A 28 0.19 1.52 -7.58
CA PHE A 28 -0.13 0.13 -7.29
C PHE A 28 -1.58 -0.22 -7.64
N SER A 29 -1.86 -1.51 -7.72
CA SER A 29 -3.21 -2.01 -7.92
C SER A 29 -3.47 -3.24 -7.09
N LEU A 30 -4.68 -3.33 -6.54
CA LEU A 30 -5.18 -4.49 -5.81
C LEU A 30 -6.58 -4.87 -6.31
N LEU A 31 -6.97 -6.10 -6.08
CA LEU A 31 -8.37 -6.52 -6.18
C LEU A 31 -9.05 -6.29 -4.83
N ASP A 32 -10.31 -5.92 -4.85
CA ASP A 32 -11.13 -5.89 -3.64
C ASP A 32 -11.72 -7.27 -3.31
N GLN A 33 -12.49 -7.34 -2.24
CA GLN A 33 -13.17 -8.56 -1.78
C GLN A 33 -14.18 -9.10 -2.79
N ASP A 34 -14.65 -8.31 -3.75
CA ASP A 34 -15.58 -8.71 -4.79
C ASP A 34 -14.89 -9.03 -6.12
N GLY A 35 -13.57 -8.79 -6.19
CA GLY A 35 -12.74 -9.05 -7.36
C GLY A 35 -12.65 -7.90 -8.34
N PHE A 36 -13.14 -6.72 -7.97
CA PHE A 36 -12.93 -5.53 -8.80
C PHE A 36 -11.50 -5.03 -8.63
N HIS A 37 -10.94 -4.60 -9.74
CA HIS A 37 -9.58 -4.07 -9.79
C HIS A 37 -9.58 -2.57 -9.46
N HIS A 38 -8.71 -2.17 -8.53
CA HIS A 38 -8.48 -0.79 -8.14
C HIS A 38 -7.01 -0.43 -8.42
N GLY A 39 -6.77 0.38 -9.45
CA GLY A 39 -5.47 0.99 -9.72
C GLY A 39 -5.44 2.41 -9.19
N MET A 40 -4.43 2.77 -8.40
CA MET A 40 -4.43 4.09 -7.73
C MET A 40 -4.38 5.24 -8.74
N SER A 41 -3.69 5.07 -9.84
CA SER A 41 -3.67 6.05 -10.94
C SER A 41 -5.03 6.29 -11.63
N TRP A 42 -6.04 5.44 -11.38
CA TRP A 42 -7.40 5.66 -11.90
C TRP A 42 -8.19 6.73 -11.12
N TYR A 43 -7.68 7.10 -9.96
CA TYR A 43 -8.27 8.09 -9.05
C TYR A 43 -7.55 9.44 -9.12
N ASP A 44 -6.85 9.73 -10.23
CA ASP A 44 -6.06 10.96 -10.42
C ASP A 44 -6.91 12.24 -10.46
N ASP A 45 -8.23 12.10 -10.57
CA ASP A 45 -9.21 13.17 -10.44
C ASP A 45 -9.63 13.45 -8.98
N HIS A 46 -9.21 12.59 -8.02
CA HIS A 46 -9.44 12.79 -6.59
C HIS A 46 -8.25 13.52 -5.95
N GLN A 47 -8.53 14.23 -4.85
CA GLN A 47 -7.51 14.93 -4.08
C GLN A 47 -6.71 13.99 -3.19
N ALA A 48 -7.35 12.95 -2.68
CA ALA A 48 -6.70 11.87 -1.94
C ALA A 48 -7.58 10.62 -1.90
N ILE A 49 -6.95 9.48 -1.56
CA ILE A 49 -7.61 8.23 -1.21
C ILE A 49 -7.40 7.99 0.28
N ALA A 50 -8.49 7.87 1.03
CA ALA A 50 -8.46 7.50 2.44
C ALA A 50 -8.51 5.97 2.55
N LEU A 51 -7.53 5.36 3.20
CA LEU A 51 -7.41 3.93 3.40
C LEU A 51 -7.52 3.60 4.89
N LEU A 52 -8.58 2.88 5.31
CA LEU A 52 -8.67 2.30 6.65
C LEU A 52 -8.03 0.90 6.63
N VAL A 53 -7.06 0.66 7.50
CA VAL A 53 -6.46 -0.66 7.65
C VAL A 53 -7.40 -1.60 8.41
N GLN A 54 -7.87 -2.63 7.72
CA GLN A 54 -8.89 -3.57 8.19
C GLN A 54 -8.30 -4.97 8.35
N ALA A 55 -8.79 -5.71 9.35
CA ALA A 55 -8.63 -7.15 9.47
C ALA A 55 -9.87 -7.75 10.13
N ASN A 56 -10.23 -8.98 9.74
CA ASN A 56 -11.42 -9.63 10.22
C ASN A 56 -11.40 -9.85 11.74
N GLY A 57 -12.45 -9.44 12.42
CA GLY A 57 -12.60 -9.58 13.87
C GLY A 57 -11.68 -8.67 14.70
N ASP A 58 -10.92 -7.77 14.07
CA ASP A 58 -10.05 -6.86 14.81
C ASP A 58 -10.83 -5.73 15.49
N ALA A 59 -10.61 -5.55 16.79
CA ALA A 59 -11.31 -4.55 17.58
C ALA A 59 -10.90 -3.11 17.22
N GLY A 60 -9.66 -2.88 16.77
CA GLY A 60 -9.17 -1.58 16.34
C GLY A 60 -9.85 -1.12 15.06
N ALA A 61 -9.93 -2.01 14.06
CA ALA A 61 -10.67 -1.76 12.84
C ALA A 61 -12.16 -1.50 13.09
N ALA A 62 -12.79 -2.36 13.90
CA ALA A 62 -14.21 -2.20 14.27
C ALA A 62 -14.48 -0.88 15.01
N ALA A 63 -13.57 -0.43 15.86
CA ALA A 63 -13.68 0.84 16.57
C ALA A 63 -13.50 2.06 15.67
N ALA A 64 -12.63 1.99 14.66
CA ALA A 64 -12.37 3.09 13.73
C ALA A 64 -13.46 3.23 12.65
N LEU A 65 -14.07 2.11 12.23
CA LEU A 65 -14.99 2.05 11.10
C LEU A 65 -16.16 3.05 11.17
N PRO A 66 -16.90 3.25 12.28
CA PRO A 66 -18.02 4.21 12.32
C PRO A 66 -17.57 5.66 12.03
N ALA A 67 -16.40 6.05 12.53
CA ALA A 67 -15.86 7.39 12.26
C ALA A 67 -15.34 7.49 10.81
N PHE A 68 -14.78 6.42 10.26
CA PHE A 68 -14.35 6.37 8.87
C PHE A 68 -15.53 6.49 7.90
N GLU A 69 -16.62 5.78 8.15
CA GLU A 69 -17.85 5.89 7.35
C GLU A 69 -18.53 7.27 7.48
N ALA A 70 -18.41 7.92 8.64
CA ALA A 70 -18.88 9.30 8.81
C ALA A 70 -18.04 10.28 7.97
N LEU A 71 -16.72 10.12 7.91
CA LEU A 71 -15.87 10.92 7.03
C LEU A 71 -16.19 10.65 5.56
N LYS A 72 -16.41 9.40 5.17
CA LYS A 72 -16.85 9.05 3.82
C LYS A 72 -18.14 9.79 3.45
N ALA A 73 -19.15 9.72 4.29
CA ALA A 73 -20.42 10.40 4.04
C ALA A 73 -20.31 11.91 3.86
N GLU A 74 -19.29 12.54 4.46
CA GLU A 74 -19.05 13.98 4.38
C GLU A 74 -18.16 14.38 3.21
N TYR A 75 -17.09 13.61 2.92
CA TYR A 75 -15.99 14.05 2.03
C TYR A 75 -15.90 13.32 0.70
N ASP A 76 -16.60 12.19 0.49
CA ASP A 76 -16.58 11.44 -0.76
C ASP A 76 -16.95 12.31 -1.96
N SER A 77 -18.05 13.04 -1.88
CA SER A 77 -18.49 13.96 -2.95
C SER A 77 -17.61 15.21 -3.10
N GLN A 78 -16.64 15.41 -2.23
CA GLN A 78 -15.72 16.53 -2.25
C GLN A 78 -14.36 16.17 -2.87
N GLY A 79 -14.20 14.95 -3.38
CA GLY A 79 -13.00 14.49 -4.08
C GLY A 79 -12.05 13.69 -3.19
N ILE A 80 -12.53 13.08 -2.12
CA ILE A 80 -11.80 12.06 -1.36
C ILE A 80 -12.42 10.69 -1.64
N GLU A 81 -11.65 9.77 -2.19
CA GLU A 81 -12.08 8.38 -2.33
C GLU A 81 -11.86 7.61 -1.02
N PHE A 82 -12.75 6.67 -0.69
CA PHE A 82 -12.68 5.90 0.55
C PHE A 82 -12.63 4.40 0.27
N MET A 83 -11.60 3.74 0.78
CA MET A 83 -11.40 2.29 0.67
C MET A 83 -10.86 1.75 2.00
N MET A 84 -10.93 0.44 2.17
CA MET A 84 -10.20 -0.27 3.22
C MET A 84 -9.08 -1.09 2.59
N ILE A 85 -8.07 -1.47 3.37
CA ILE A 85 -7.00 -2.36 2.94
C ILE A 85 -6.77 -3.44 4.00
N ASN A 86 -6.71 -4.71 3.56
CA ASN A 86 -6.40 -5.84 4.42
C ASN A 86 -4.94 -6.28 4.23
N PRO A 87 -4.06 -6.08 5.24
CA PRO A 87 -2.62 -6.36 5.14
C PRO A 87 -2.26 -7.78 5.54
N LEU A 88 -3.21 -8.63 5.94
CA LEU A 88 -2.87 -9.93 6.54
C LEU A 88 -2.56 -11.01 5.52
N GLY A 89 -3.05 -10.89 4.30
CA GLY A 89 -2.74 -11.80 3.19
C GLY A 89 -3.26 -13.25 3.35
N LYS A 90 -3.83 -13.58 4.51
CA LYS A 90 -4.25 -14.95 4.87
C LYS A 90 -5.77 -15.11 4.95
N GLU A 91 -6.48 -14.00 4.98
CA GLU A 91 -7.93 -14.01 5.06
C GLU A 91 -8.50 -14.33 3.69
N ASN A 92 -9.39 -15.29 3.63
CA ASN A 92 -10.02 -15.59 2.36
C ASN A 92 -11.07 -14.51 2.04
N ARG A 93 -11.26 -14.27 0.76
CA ARG A 93 -12.18 -13.25 0.24
C ARG A 93 -13.61 -13.41 0.80
N GLN A 94 -14.10 -14.63 0.93
CA GLN A 94 -15.46 -14.88 1.42
C GLN A 94 -15.63 -14.47 2.89
N GLU A 95 -14.60 -14.62 3.71
CA GLU A 95 -14.61 -14.16 5.10
C GLU A 95 -14.65 -12.64 5.18
N VAL A 96 -13.89 -11.95 4.33
CA VAL A 96 -13.90 -10.49 4.22
C VAL A 96 -15.27 -10.00 3.74
N GLN A 97 -15.84 -10.61 2.69
CA GLN A 97 -17.19 -10.31 2.21
C GLN A 97 -18.26 -10.46 3.31
N SER A 98 -18.15 -11.54 4.08
CA SER A 98 -19.08 -11.79 5.18
C SER A 98 -18.98 -10.72 6.26
N GLN A 99 -17.79 -10.26 6.60
CA GLN A 99 -17.59 -9.22 7.61
C GLN A 99 -18.05 -7.84 7.12
N VAL A 100 -17.75 -7.49 5.86
CA VAL A 100 -18.25 -6.25 5.24
C VAL A 100 -19.78 -6.20 5.27
N ALA A 101 -20.42 -7.34 4.93
CA ALA A 101 -21.87 -7.47 5.00
C ALA A 101 -22.43 -7.36 6.44
N GLU A 102 -21.71 -7.94 7.43
CA GLU A 102 -22.07 -7.83 8.86
C GLU A 102 -21.98 -6.38 9.34
N TYR A 103 -20.99 -5.64 8.91
CA TYR A 103 -20.86 -4.21 9.23
C TYR A 103 -21.88 -3.34 8.49
N GLY A 104 -22.49 -3.83 7.42
CA GLY A 104 -23.46 -3.10 6.61
C GLY A 104 -22.85 -1.91 5.86
N VAL A 105 -21.57 -2.01 5.46
CA VAL A 105 -20.85 -0.99 4.69
C VAL A 105 -20.65 -1.46 3.26
N GLU A 106 -20.51 -0.50 2.34
CA GLU A 106 -20.27 -0.76 0.91
C GLU A 106 -18.83 -0.39 0.50
N THR A 107 -18.03 0.08 1.46
CA THR A 107 -16.64 0.51 1.22
C THR A 107 -15.80 -0.69 0.83
N PRO A 108 -15.09 -0.66 -0.33
CA PRO A 108 -14.31 -1.79 -0.82
C PRO A 108 -13.10 -2.07 0.10
N VAL A 109 -12.78 -3.35 0.25
CA VAL A 109 -11.61 -3.83 0.99
C VAL A 109 -10.57 -4.36 0.01
N LEU A 110 -9.51 -3.63 -0.19
CA LEU A 110 -8.38 -4.02 -1.03
C LEU A 110 -7.67 -5.22 -0.40
N MET A 111 -7.53 -6.32 -1.16
CA MET A 111 -6.93 -7.57 -0.70
C MET A 111 -5.43 -7.59 -1.03
N ASP A 112 -4.58 -7.26 -0.07
CA ASP A 112 -3.11 -7.29 -0.25
C ASP A 112 -2.54 -8.66 0.17
N ASN A 113 -2.84 -9.70 -0.60
CA ASN A 113 -2.40 -11.06 -0.32
C ASN A 113 -0.87 -11.20 -0.26
N ALA A 114 -0.17 -10.51 -1.13
CA ALA A 114 1.29 -10.47 -1.14
C ALA A 114 1.89 -9.62 -0.03
N ARG A 115 1.10 -8.79 0.64
CA ARG A 115 1.52 -7.85 1.70
C ARG A 115 2.56 -6.83 1.24
N LEU A 116 2.75 -6.67 -0.05
CA LEU A 116 3.72 -5.77 -0.66
C LEU A 116 3.29 -4.31 -0.57
N ILE A 117 2.00 -4.07 -0.84
CA ILE A 117 1.45 -2.72 -0.82
C ILE A 117 1.37 -2.21 0.61
N SER A 118 0.91 -3.04 1.54
CA SER A 118 0.84 -2.69 2.96
C SER A 118 2.22 -2.37 3.54
N GLU A 119 3.26 -3.14 3.16
CA GLU A 119 4.63 -2.88 3.56
C GLU A 119 5.16 -1.58 2.93
N ALA A 120 4.93 -1.35 1.64
CA ALA A 120 5.31 -0.12 0.94
C ALA A 120 4.60 1.13 1.49
N LEU A 121 3.32 1.01 1.87
CA LEU A 121 2.56 2.06 2.55
C LEU A 121 3.03 2.30 4.00
N GLY A 122 3.88 1.43 4.55
CA GLY A 122 4.35 1.52 5.94
C GLY A 122 3.25 1.27 6.97
N ILE A 123 2.26 0.44 6.64
CA ILE A 123 1.18 0.07 7.57
C ILE A 123 1.76 -0.61 8.79
N ALA A 124 1.46 -0.07 9.99
CA ALA A 124 1.99 -0.56 11.25
C ALA A 124 0.92 -1.15 12.17
N TYR A 125 -0.33 -0.71 12.06
CA TYR A 125 -1.41 -1.12 12.95
C TYR A 125 -2.72 -1.34 12.21
N ILE A 126 -3.48 -2.35 12.62
CA ILE A 126 -4.88 -2.50 12.20
C ILE A 126 -5.70 -1.38 12.86
N GLY A 127 -6.58 -0.74 12.09
CA GLY A 127 -7.40 0.40 12.54
C GLY A 127 -6.75 1.77 12.33
N GLU A 128 -5.52 1.83 11.78
CA GLU A 128 -4.97 3.11 11.34
C GLU A 128 -5.58 3.54 10.01
N VAL A 129 -5.48 4.84 9.72
CA VAL A 129 -5.93 5.46 8.48
C VAL A 129 -4.74 6.11 7.78
N LEU A 130 -4.68 5.94 6.47
CA LEU A 130 -3.74 6.64 5.62
C LEU A 130 -4.50 7.55 4.66
N LEU A 131 -3.92 8.71 4.32
CA LEU A 131 -4.31 9.47 3.13
C LEU A 131 -3.19 9.33 2.10
N PHE A 132 -3.56 8.86 0.93
CA PHE A 132 -2.68 8.61 -0.20
C PHE A 132 -3.03 9.57 -1.34
N ASP A 133 -2.04 10.30 -1.84
CA ASP A 133 -2.20 11.14 -3.02
C ASP A 133 -2.04 10.30 -4.29
N PRO A 134 -3.08 10.14 -5.11
CA PRO A 134 -3.03 9.33 -6.33
C PRO A 134 -2.30 10.00 -7.49
N GLN A 135 -1.90 11.27 -7.37
CA GLN A 135 -1.15 12.00 -8.39
C GLN A 135 0.36 11.92 -8.17
N SER A 136 0.81 12.13 -6.94
CA SER A 136 2.23 12.03 -6.54
C SER A 136 2.63 10.62 -6.10
N PHE A 137 1.66 9.78 -5.76
CA PHE A 137 1.83 8.45 -5.16
C PHE A 137 2.56 8.49 -3.82
N THR A 138 2.19 9.45 -2.98
CA THR A 138 2.76 9.68 -1.65
C THR A 138 1.72 9.48 -0.55
N VAL A 139 2.20 9.12 0.65
CA VAL A 139 1.37 9.05 1.85
C VAL A 139 1.46 10.41 2.55
N GLU A 140 0.35 11.14 2.56
CA GLU A 140 0.26 12.49 3.15
C GLU A 140 -0.08 12.46 4.64
N TYR A 141 -0.81 11.44 5.08
CA TYR A 141 -1.18 11.21 6.47
C TYR A 141 -1.11 9.73 6.82
N ARG A 142 -0.71 9.43 8.05
CA ARG A 142 -0.75 8.08 8.63
C ARG A 142 -1.08 8.17 10.10
N GLY A 143 -2.01 7.35 10.56
CA GLY A 143 -2.22 7.20 11.99
C GLY A 143 -3.66 7.02 12.43
N ALA A 144 -3.97 7.50 13.64
CA ALA A 144 -5.29 7.33 14.24
C ALA A 144 -6.38 8.06 13.46
N ILE A 145 -7.56 7.46 13.38
CA ILE A 145 -8.76 8.06 12.75
C ILE A 145 -9.06 9.48 13.26
N SER A 146 -8.71 9.79 14.50
CA SER A 146 -8.95 11.11 15.10
C SER A 146 -8.19 12.27 14.44
N GLY A 147 -7.10 11.98 13.72
CA GLY A 147 -6.35 12.99 12.97
C GLY A 147 -6.75 13.10 11.49
N ALA A 148 -7.44 12.10 10.96
CA ALA A 148 -7.73 11.98 9.54
C ALA A 148 -8.57 13.15 9.00
N GLU A 149 -9.56 13.63 9.76
CA GLU A 149 -10.41 14.75 9.33
C GLU A 149 -9.62 16.05 9.12
N ALA A 150 -8.68 16.36 10.02
CA ALA A 150 -7.84 17.54 9.87
C ALA A 150 -6.95 17.44 8.63
N ALA A 151 -6.36 16.28 8.39
CA ALA A 151 -5.54 16.02 7.21
C ALA A 151 -6.37 16.10 5.90
N ILE A 152 -7.59 15.56 5.88
CA ILE A 152 -8.51 15.68 4.73
C ILE A 152 -8.79 17.16 4.43
N LYS A 153 -9.06 17.97 5.46
CA LYS A 153 -9.32 19.42 5.29
C LYS A 153 -8.11 20.17 4.73
N ASP A 154 -6.90 19.82 5.18
CA ASP A 154 -5.67 20.42 4.65
C ASP A 154 -5.52 20.08 3.15
N VAL A 155 -5.68 18.81 2.78
CA VAL A 155 -5.61 18.35 1.37
C VAL A 155 -6.66 19.06 0.51
N LEU A 156 -7.91 19.09 0.93
CA LEU A 156 -9.00 19.76 0.19
C LEU A 156 -8.78 21.28 0.04
N ALA A 157 -8.06 21.89 0.98
CA ALA A 157 -7.67 23.31 0.89
C ALA A 157 -6.43 23.54 0.01
N GLY A 158 -5.80 22.48 -0.51
CA GLY A 158 -4.56 22.54 -1.29
C GLY A 158 -3.34 22.93 -0.43
N ASN A 159 -3.37 22.62 0.86
CA ASN A 159 -2.28 22.85 1.80
C ASN A 159 -1.52 21.53 2.06
N ASP A 160 -0.26 21.66 2.46
CA ASP A 160 0.46 20.54 3.05
C ASP A 160 -0.24 20.09 4.34
N VAL A 161 -0.29 18.78 4.58
CA VAL A 161 -0.89 18.23 5.79
C VAL A 161 -0.10 18.68 7.01
N SER A 162 -0.75 19.45 7.89
CA SER A 162 -0.12 20.11 9.02
C SER A 162 0.37 19.13 10.11
N THR A 163 -0.28 17.96 10.19
CA THR A 163 0.10 16.85 11.09
C THR A 163 0.06 15.55 10.30
N ALA A 164 1.19 15.20 9.70
CA ALA A 164 1.29 14.04 8.82
C ALA A 164 1.21 12.69 9.56
N GLU A 165 1.45 12.68 10.87
CA GLU A 165 1.42 11.46 11.68
C GLU A 165 0.76 11.68 13.04
N VAL A 166 -0.21 10.83 13.36
CA VAL A 166 -0.85 10.75 14.69
C VAL A 166 -0.72 9.30 15.19
N PRO A 167 -0.16 9.07 16.38
CA PRO A 167 0.03 7.72 16.88
C PRO A 167 -1.27 6.92 16.87
N ALA A 168 -1.28 5.81 16.11
CA ALA A 168 -2.36 4.84 16.13
C ALA A 168 -2.10 3.78 17.19
N MET A 169 -3.17 3.23 17.75
CA MET A 169 -3.13 2.09 18.66
C MET A 169 -4.07 1.01 18.15
N GLY A 170 -3.54 -0.19 17.90
CA GLY A 170 -4.29 -1.32 17.37
C GLY A 170 -3.43 -2.57 17.40
N THR A 171 -3.90 -3.62 16.76
CA THR A 171 -3.09 -4.82 16.55
C THR A 171 -1.94 -4.51 15.61
N ALA A 172 -0.71 -4.74 16.08
CA ALA A 172 0.47 -4.46 15.27
C ALA A 172 0.55 -5.41 14.07
N VAL A 173 0.85 -4.84 12.90
CA VAL A 173 1.18 -5.60 11.69
C VAL A 173 2.68 -5.82 11.67
N SER A 174 3.11 -7.07 11.54
CA SER A 174 4.53 -7.41 11.45
C SER A 174 4.85 -7.93 10.06
N TYR A 175 5.94 -7.46 9.48
CA TYR A 175 6.48 -7.94 8.22
C TYR A 175 7.71 -8.80 8.48
N GLU A 176 7.90 -9.82 7.65
CA GLU A 176 9.13 -10.62 7.70
C GLU A 176 10.31 -9.75 7.28
N ALA A 177 11.45 -9.92 7.95
CA ALA A 177 12.67 -9.23 7.55
C ALA A 177 13.00 -9.60 6.09
N PRO A 178 13.27 -8.62 5.22
CA PRO A 178 13.53 -8.90 3.81
C PRO A 178 14.79 -9.74 3.69
N THR A 179 14.65 -10.86 2.98
CA THR A 179 15.81 -11.65 2.53
C THR A 179 16.04 -11.30 1.06
N VAL A 180 17.29 -10.99 0.70
CA VAL A 180 17.63 -10.71 -0.70
C VAL A 180 17.64 -12.02 -1.48
N PRO A 181 16.72 -12.25 -2.43
CA PRO A 181 16.70 -13.47 -3.21
C PRO A 181 17.89 -13.55 -4.16
N SER A 182 18.38 -14.75 -4.40
CA SER A 182 19.42 -14.99 -5.41
C SER A 182 18.82 -14.96 -6.82
N TYR A 183 19.37 -14.14 -7.69
CA TYR A 183 18.92 -14.13 -9.08
C TYR A 183 18.91 -15.53 -9.72
N THR A 184 19.95 -16.29 -9.51
CA THR A 184 20.13 -17.59 -10.20
C THR A 184 19.17 -18.65 -9.70
N THR A 185 18.92 -18.71 -8.39
CA THR A 185 18.14 -19.78 -7.77
C THR A 185 16.68 -19.43 -7.58
N ASP A 186 16.37 -18.13 -7.36
CA ASP A 186 15.05 -17.71 -6.92
C ASP A 186 14.31 -16.89 -7.98
N ILE A 187 15.03 -16.09 -8.79
CA ILE A 187 14.42 -15.19 -9.74
C ILE A 187 14.41 -15.72 -11.17
N ALA A 188 15.54 -16.19 -11.67
CA ALA A 188 15.66 -16.64 -13.06
C ALA A 188 14.71 -17.79 -13.41
N PRO A 189 14.46 -18.80 -12.54
CA PRO A 189 13.48 -19.84 -12.83
C PRO A 189 12.06 -19.30 -13.01
N VAL A 190 11.63 -18.38 -12.12
CA VAL A 190 10.30 -17.74 -12.21
C VAL A 190 10.16 -16.95 -13.50
N LEU A 191 11.17 -16.12 -13.84
CA LEU A 191 11.18 -15.36 -15.08
C LEU A 191 11.14 -16.26 -16.33
N ALA A 192 11.87 -17.38 -16.30
CA ALA A 192 11.88 -18.34 -17.41
C ALA A 192 10.52 -19.01 -17.62
N GLU A 193 9.82 -19.32 -16.54
CA GLU A 193 8.52 -19.99 -16.59
C GLU A 193 7.38 -19.01 -16.90
N GLN A 194 7.32 -17.88 -16.21
CA GLN A 194 6.16 -16.99 -16.23
C GLN A 194 6.30 -15.83 -17.25
N CYS A 195 7.52 -15.39 -17.54
CA CYS A 195 7.74 -14.17 -18.33
C CYS A 195 8.35 -14.43 -19.71
N ALA A 196 9.31 -15.36 -19.80
CA ALA A 196 10.06 -15.63 -21.04
C ALA A 196 9.21 -16.21 -22.16
N THR A 197 8.02 -16.75 -21.88
CA THR A 197 7.07 -17.17 -22.92
C THR A 197 6.80 -16.03 -23.92
N CYS A 198 6.70 -14.80 -23.43
CA CYS A 198 6.51 -13.59 -24.22
C CYS A 198 7.79 -12.76 -24.36
N HIS A 199 8.60 -12.65 -23.28
CA HIS A 199 9.83 -11.87 -23.16
C HIS A 199 11.07 -12.68 -23.58
N ARG A 200 11.12 -13.10 -24.81
CA ARG A 200 12.26 -13.82 -25.42
C ARG A 200 12.62 -13.18 -26.77
N GLU A 201 13.81 -13.49 -27.28
CA GLU A 201 14.20 -13.06 -28.62
C GLU A 201 13.17 -13.55 -29.67
N GLY A 202 12.67 -12.62 -30.49
CA GLY A 202 11.60 -12.89 -31.47
C GLY A 202 10.23 -13.14 -30.84
N GLY A 203 10.04 -12.93 -29.55
CA GLY A 203 8.76 -12.99 -28.85
C GLY A 203 7.89 -11.76 -29.11
N VAL A 204 6.66 -11.76 -28.54
CA VAL A 204 5.69 -10.66 -28.72
C VAL A 204 5.98 -9.45 -27.82
N ALA A 205 6.76 -9.63 -26.76
CA ALA A 205 7.10 -8.57 -25.81
C ALA A 205 8.24 -7.69 -26.38
N PRO A 206 8.32 -6.41 -25.95
CA PRO A 206 9.24 -5.43 -26.53
C PRO A 206 10.72 -5.68 -26.20
N PHE A 207 11.05 -6.52 -25.25
CA PHE A 207 12.41 -6.89 -24.86
C PHE A 207 12.47 -8.33 -24.36
N ALA A 208 13.66 -8.93 -24.46
CA ALA A 208 13.90 -10.28 -23.96
C ALA A 208 14.40 -10.25 -22.51
N MET A 209 13.99 -11.24 -21.70
CA MET A 209 14.47 -11.47 -20.33
C MET A 209 15.43 -12.67 -20.28
N ASP A 210 16.34 -12.75 -21.25
CA ASP A 210 17.23 -13.89 -21.47
C ASP A 210 18.57 -13.79 -20.76
N SER A 211 18.85 -12.69 -20.09
CA SER A 211 20.08 -12.48 -19.35
C SER A 211 19.87 -11.61 -18.11
N HIS A 212 20.70 -11.85 -17.08
CA HIS A 212 20.70 -11.04 -15.85
C HIS A 212 20.84 -9.54 -16.14
N THR A 213 21.74 -9.17 -17.05
CA THR A 213 21.98 -7.76 -17.42
C THR A 213 20.72 -7.10 -18.03
N MET A 214 19.98 -7.82 -18.86
CA MET A 214 18.73 -7.31 -19.44
C MET A 214 17.67 -7.14 -18.37
N VAL A 215 17.46 -8.14 -17.52
CA VAL A 215 16.49 -8.07 -16.41
C VAL A 215 16.85 -6.94 -15.44
N GLN A 216 18.13 -6.80 -15.07
CA GLN A 216 18.60 -5.72 -14.21
C GLN A 216 18.36 -4.34 -14.83
N GLY A 217 18.59 -4.20 -16.13
CA GLY A 217 18.34 -2.93 -16.86
C GLY A 217 16.87 -2.52 -16.86
N TRP A 218 15.94 -3.48 -16.80
CA TRP A 218 14.50 -3.25 -16.78
C TRP A 218 13.89 -3.35 -15.37
N SER A 219 14.67 -3.57 -14.33
CA SER A 219 14.20 -3.83 -12.98
C SER A 219 13.21 -2.76 -12.44
N PRO A 220 13.39 -1.43 -12.64
CA PRO A 220 12.40 -0.46 -12.18
C PRO A 220 11.03 -0.62 -12.85
N MET A 221 11.03 -0.94 -14.16
CA MET A 221 9.78 -1.19 -14.88
C MET A 221 9.15 -2.52 -14.46
N ILE A 222 9.97 -3.55 -14.24
CA ILE A 222 9.48 -4.85 -13.74
C ILE A 222 8.76 -4.66 -12.40
N ARG A 223 9.37 -3.92 -11.48
CA ARG A 223 8.74 -3.56 -10.20
C ARG A 223 7.40 -2.88 -10.42
N GLU A 224 7.37 -1.82 -11.20
CA GLU A 224 6.15 -1.04 -11.46
C GLU A 224 5.02 -1.91 -12.04
N VAL A 225 5.30 -2.71 -13.07
CA VAL A 225 4.26 -3.51 -13.72
C VAL A 225 3.76 -4.67 -12.87
N LEU A 226 4.56 -5.15 -11.91
CA LEU A 226 4.12 -6.13 -10.91
C LEU A 226 3.28 -5.47 -9.82
N MET A 227 3.70 -4.32 -9.28
CA MET A 227 2.94 -3.57 -8.28
C MET A 227 1.58 -3.10 -8.82
N THR A 228 1.50 -2.75 -10.09
CA THR A 228 0.26 -2.33 -10.77
C THR A 228 -0.50 -3.49 -11.41
N ARG A 229 -0.05 -4.76 -11.24
CA ARG A 229 -0.66 -5.97 -11.81
C ARG A 229 -0.85 -5.92 -13.34
N ARG A 230 -0.08 -5.09 -14.06
CA ARG A 230 -0.13 -5.01 -15.53
C ARG A 230 0.58 -6.17 -16.22
N MET A 231 1.53 -6.84 -15.53
CA MET A 231 2.22 -8.03 -16.01
C MET A 231 2.15 -9.16 -14.97
N PRO A 232 2.03 -10.41 -15.43
CA PRO A 232 1.71 -10.84 -16.80
C PRO A 232 0.33 -10.36 -17.26
N PRO A 233 0.10 -10.09 -18.56
CA PRO A 233 -1.21 -9.72 -19.06
C PRO A 233 -2.18 -10.89 -19.02
N GLY A 234 -3.45 -10.63 -18.72
CA GLY A 234 -4.50 -11.65 -18.68
C GLY A 234 -4.42 -12.55 -17.42
N GLN A 235 -3.94 -12.01 -16.31
CA GLN A 235 -4.08 -12.65 -15.00
C GLN A 235 -5.55 -12.90 -14.70
N ILE A 236 -5.84 -14.09 -14.22
CA ILE A 236 -7.19 -14.48 -13.84
C ILE A 236 -7.26 -14.50 -12.33
N ASP A 237 -8.35 -14.00 -11.78
CA ASP A 237 -8.59 -14.08 -10.35
C ASP A 237 -8.82 -15.55 -9.93
N GLY A 238 -7.90 -16.11 -9.16
CA GLY A 238 -7.94 -17.50 -8.70
C GLY A 238 -9.16 -17.86 -7.85
N HIS A 239 -9.95 -16.86 -7.40
CA HIS A 239 -11.21 -17.11 -6.69
C HIS A 239 -12.39 -17.38 -7.62
N ILE A 240 -12.25 -17.12 -8.92
CA ILE A 240 -13.32 -17.36 -9.92
C ILE A 240 -13.29 -18.80 -10.43
N GLY A 241 -12.13 -19.46 -10.43
CA GLY A 241 -11.96 -20.83 -10.88
C GLY A 241 -10.52 -21.16 -11.27
N GLU A 242 -10.30 -22.40 -11.70
CA GLU A 242 -9.00 -22.87 -12.19
C GLU A 242 -8.99 -22.84 -13.72
N PHE A 243 -7.95 -22.26 -14.30
CA PHE A 243 -7.80 -22.12 -15.74
C PHE A 243 -6.46 -22.69 -16.20
N ILE A 244 -6.47 -23.51 -17.26
CA ILE A 244 -5.29 -24.22 -17.76
C ILE A 244 -4.15 -23.27 -18.19
N ASN A 245 -4.50 -22.06 -18.60
CA ASN A 245 -3.55 -21.05 -19.08
C ASN A 245 -3.50 -19.82 -18.17
N ASP A 246 -3.75 -20.01 -16.89
CA ASP A 246 -3.59 -18.92 -15.92
C ASP A 246 -2.14 -18.47 -15.91
N ARG A 247 -1.95 -17.14 -15.89
CA ARG A 247 -0.65 -16.46 -15.84
C ARG A 247 -0.45 -15.70 -14.53
N LEU A 248 -1.27 -16.02 -13.54
CA LEU A 248 -1.08 -15.45 -12.22
C LEU A 248 0.29 -15.88 -11.66
N VAL A 249 1.13 -14.92 -11.34
CA VAL A 249 2.38 -15.20 -10.63
C VAL A 249 2.05 -15.35 -9.16
N ASP A 250 2.62 -16.38 -8.53
CA ASP A 250 2.45 -16.60 -7.10
C ASP A 250 2.88 -15.37 -6.28
N ASP A 251 2.13 -15.04 -5.23
CA ASP A 251 2.39 -13.87 -4.41
C ASP A 251 3.81 -13.88 -3.81
N GLN A 252 4.36 -15.05 -3.46
CA GLN A 252 5.72 -15.17 -2.95
C GLN A 252 6.75 -14.89 -4.04
N ASP A 253 6.50 -15.32 -5.27
CA ASP A 253 7.37 -15.05 -6.41
C ASP A 253 7.37 -13.56 -6.76
N VAL A 254 6.21 -12.90 -6.71
CA VAL A 254 6.13 -11.45 -6.86
C VAL A 254 6.93 -10.74 -5.77
N ARG A 255 6.79 -11.16 -4.49
CA ARG A 255 7.60 -10.62 -3.39
C ARG A 255 9.10 -10.81 -3.62
N ASN A 256 9.51 -11.99 -4.05
CA ASN A 256 10.92 -12.30 -4.32
C ASN A 256 11.48 -11.42 -5.44
N ILE A 257 10.73 -11.27 -6.54
CA ILE A 257 11.18 -10.41 -7.66
C ILE A 257 11.34 -8.96 -7.19
N ILE A 258 10.36 -8.43 -6.46
CA ILE A 258 10.40 -7.06 -5.95
C ILE A 258 11.53 -6.87 -4.94
N ALA A 259 11.71 -7.81 -4.00
CA ALA A 259 12.82 -7.77 -3.06
C ALA A 259 14.18 -7.79 -3.77
N TRP A 260 14.33 -8.60 -4.84
CA TRP A 260 15.55 -8.61 -5.64
C TRP A 260 15.78 -7.29 -6.39
N VAL A 261 14.72 -6.61 -6.84
CA VAL A 261 14.82 -5.31 -7.52
C VAL A 261 15.21 -4.20 -6.56
N ASP A 262 14.71 -4.23 -5.33
CA ASP A 262 14.86 -3.16 -4.35
C ASP A 262 16.21 -3.23 -3.59
N TYR A 263 16.91 -4.36 -3.66
CA TYR A 263 18.22 -4.60 -3.02
C TYR A 263 19.36 -4.76 -4.04
#